data_986515eb39f654b03f4f5bf8d245644e
#
_entry.id   986515eb39f654b03f4f5bf8d245644e
#
_cell.length_a   1.000
_cell.length_b   1.000
_cell.length_c   1.000
_cell.angle_alpha   90.00
_cell.angle_beta   90.00
_cell.angle_gamma   90.00
#
_symmetry.space_group_name_H-M   'P 1'
#
loop_
_entity.id
_entity.type
_entity.pdbx_description
1 polymer ?
#
loop_
_entity_poly.entity_id
_entity_poly.type
_entity_poly.pdbx_seq_one_letter_code
_entity_poly.pdbx_strand_id
1 'polypeptide(L)'
;MRFISIKARVTIYFTLMMLLVVCLVMGTILIAGRGVMSDSAEGTLLDVVHDEIDDVEYDGGYLELDDLDFYRHNVYVQVYDAAGALLAGAGTNEFEGSSEFRNGEIRQVEIEGGPFLVYDLFVPDDHGGVWLRGITSADNDFSASRVITILA
;
A
#
# COMPACT_ATOMS: atom_id res chain seq x y z
N MET A 1 -27.64 13.83 51.23
CA MET A 1 -26.36 13.87 50.48
C MET A 1 -25.37 12.93 51.16
N ARG A 2 -24.97 11.84 50.48
CA ARG A 2 -23.98 10.90 51.06
C ARG A 2 -22.59 11.54 50.95
N PHE A 3 -22.00 11.93 52.08
CA PHE A 3 -20.63 12.43 52.14
C PHE A 3 -19.67 11.29 51.76
N ILE A 4 -19.09 11.39 50.57
CA ILE A 4 -18.04 10.47 50.11
C ILE A 4 -16.83 10.67 51.04
N SER A 5 -16.37 9.59 51.69
CA SER A 5 -15.22 9.59 52.56
C SER A 5 -13.99 10.19 51.87
N ILE A 6 -13.13 10.90 52.61
CA ILE A 6 -11.89 11.50 52.08
C ILE A 6 -11.04 10.44 51.41
N LYS A 7 -10.97 9.22 51.94
CA LYS A 7 -10.27 8.07 51.35
C LYS A 7 -10.84 7.74 49.97
N ALA A 8 -12.16 7.69 49.81
CA ALA A 8 -12.81 7.38 48.53
C ALA A 8 -12.53 8.48 47.50
N ARG A 9 -12.49 9.76 47.89
CA ARG A 9 -12.12 10.85 46.95
C ARG A 9 -10.68 10.66 46.41
N VAL A 10 -9.72 10.43 47.32
CA VAL A 10 -8.31 10.23 46.90
C VAL A 10 -8.19 9.06 45.97
N THR A 11 -8.85 7.93 46.27
CA THR A 11 -8.83 6.74 45.39
C THR A 11 -9.42 7.04 44.02
N ILE A 12 -10.55 7.74 43.95
CA ILE A 12 -11.19 8.10 42.69
C ILE A 12 -10.27 9.00 41.83
N TYR A 13 -9.66 10.03 42.44
CA TYR A 13 -8.74 10.90 41.71
C TYR A 13 -7.52 10.15 41.19
N PHE A 14 -6.94 9.27 42.00
CA PHE A 14 -5.79 8.46 41.58
C PHE A 14 -6.15 7.50 40.44
N THR A 15 -7.29 6.83 40.54
CA THR A 15 -7.76 5.92 39.48
C THR A 15 -8.04 6.66 38.19
N LEU A 16 -8.66 7.84 38.27
CA LEU A 16 -8.98 8.68 37.11
C LEU A 16 -7.72 9.19 36.43
N MET A 17 -6.71 9.57 37.22
CA MET A 17 -5.42 10.02 36.70
C MET A 17 -4.66 8.87 36.03
N MET A 18 -4.66 7.66 36.62
CA MET A 18 -4.07 6.46 36.00
C MET A 18 -4.76 6.10 34.69
N LEU A 19 -6.09 6.17 34.64
CA LEU A 19 -6.86 5.90 33.45
C LEU A 19 -6.52 6.88 32.32
N LEU A 20 -6.38 8.17 32.67
CA LEU A 20 -6.00 9.22 31.72
C LEU A 20 -4.60 8.96 31.14
N VAL A 21 -3.63 8.58 31.96
CA VAL A 21 -2.27 8.26 31.50
C VAL A 21 -2.28 7.05 30.58
N VAL A 22 -3.02 6.00 30.91
CA VAL A 22 -3.14 4.80 30.06
C VAL A 22 -3.77 5.15 28.70
N CYS A 23 -4.84 5.96 28.69
CA CYS A 23 -5.47 6.42 27.44
C CYS A 23 -4.53 7.25 26.59
N LEU A 24 -3.72 8.14 27.18
CA LEU A 24 -2.72 8.94 26.46
C LEU A 24 -1.64 8.05 25.83
N VAL A 25 -1.08 7.11 26.58
CA VAL A 25 -0.06 6.19 26.08
C VAL A 25 -0.63 5.32 24.96
N MET A 26 -1.82 4.76 25.14
CA MET A 26 -2.47 3.94 24.12
C MET A 26 -2.77 4.75 22.84
N GLY A 27 -3.24 5.99 23.00
CA GLY A 27 -3.48 6.91 21.89
C GLY A 27 -2.23 7.25 21.11
N THR A 28 -1.10 7.52 21.79
CA THR A 28 0.17 7.80 21.11
C THR A 28 0.70 6.57 20.35
N ILE A 29 0.58 5.37 20.90
CA ILE A 29 1.00 4.14 20.23
C ILE A 29 0.16 3.89 18.96
N LEU A 30 -1.16 4.09 19.02
CA LEU A 30 -2.03 3.91 17.87
C LEU A 30 -1.76 4.92 16.75
N ILE A 31 -1.46 6.17 17.10
CA ILE A 31 -1.14 7.21 16.11
C ILE A 31 0.23 6.96 15.48
N ALA A 32 1.25 6.64 16.30
CA ALA A 32 2.58 6.35 15.82
C ALA A 32 2.62 5.09 14.94
N GLY A 33 1.88 4.04 15.33
CA GLY A 33 1.84 2.78 14.59
C GLY A 33 1.28 2.93 13.17
N ARG A 34 0.28 3.79 12.97
CA ARG A 34 -0.29 4.04 11.64
C ARG A 34 0.70 4.73 10.70
N GLY A 35 1.47 5.70 11.18
CA GLY A 35 2.47 6.39 10.37
C GLY A 35 3.58 5.47 9.87
N VAL A 36 4.14 4.63 10.74
CA VAL A 36 5.23 3.71 10.39
C VAL A 36 4.80 2.66 9.36
N MET A 37 3.55 2.19 9.40
CA MET A 37 3.05 1.20 8.43
C MET A 37 2.88 1.79 7.02
N SER A 38 2.40 3.03 6.90
CA SER A 38 2.23 3.71 5.61
C SER A 38 3.59 3.96 4.95
N ASP A 39 4.55 4.51 5.69
CA ASP A 39 5.90 4.78 5.19
C ASP A 39 6.60 3.48 4.71
N SER A 40 6.34 2.34 5.36
CA SER A 40 6.90 1.05 4.98
C SER A 40 6.28 0.51 3.68
N ALA A 41 4.97 0.68 3.48
CA ALA A 41 4.28 0.23 2.26
C ALA A 41 4.71 1.07 1.05
N GLU A 42 4.82 2.38 1.20
CA GLU A 42 5.31 3.30 0.17
C GLU A 42 6.77 2.97 -0.21
N GLY A 43 7.64 2.75 0.77
CA GLY A 43 9.03 2.36 0.53
C GLY A 43 9.13 1.05 -0.24
N THR A 44 8.39 0.02 0.17
CA THR A 44 8.38 -1.28 -0.53
C THR A 44 7.84 -1.16 -1.96
N LEU A 45 6.79 -0.34 -2.17
CA LEU A 45 6.22 -0.11 -3.49
C LEU A 45 7.25 0.54 -4.43
N LEU A 46 7.96 1.56 -3.97
CA LEU A 46 9.02 2.22 -4.73
C LEU A 46 10.16 1.28 -5.05
N ASP A 47 10.65 0.53 -4.05
CA ASP A 47 11.77 -0.39 -4.22
C ASP A 47 11.44 -1.47 -5.26
N VAL A 48 10.25 -2.08 -5.18
CA VAL A 48 9.84 -3.11 -6.14
C VAL A 48 9.73 -2.54 -7.55
N VAL A 49 9.04 -1.40 -7.74
CA VAL A 49 8.88 -0.82 -9.08
C VAL A 49 10.22 -0.38 -9.68
N HIS A 50 11.16 0.11 -8.86
CA HIS A 50 12.48 0.48 -9.35
C HIS A 50 13.36 -0.74 -9.67
N ASP A 51 13.26 -1.82 -8.91
CA ASP A 51 13.95 -3.08 -9.22
C ASP A 51 13.48 -3.65 -10.57
N GLU A 52 12.16 -3.65 -10.81
CA GLU A 52 11.57 -4.21 -12.03
C GLU A 52 11.83 -3.37 -13.30
N ILE A 53 12.30 -2.11 -13.16
CA ILE A 53 12.65 -1.28 -14.34
C ILE A 53 13.85 -1.86 -15.08
N ASP A 54 14.83 -2.37 -14.34
CA ASP A 54 16.06 -2.90 -14.91
C ASP A 54 15.80 -4.21 -15.67
N ASP A 55 14.66 -4.86 -15.39
CA ASP A 55 14.21 -6.10 -16.04
C ASP A 55 13.30 -5.83 -17.26
N VAL A 56 12.94 -4.55 -17.52
CA VAL A 56 12.22 -4.15 -18.75
C VAL A 56 13.25 -3.93 -19.86
N GLU A 57 13.45 -4.94 -20.68
CA GLU A 57 14.39 -4.88 -21.80
C GLU A 57 13.65 -4.96 -23.14
N TYR A 58 14.25 -4.31 -24.17
CA TYR A 58 13.84 -4.45 -25.56
C TYR A 58 14.92 -5.21 -26.32
N ASP A 59 14.60 -6.43 -26.76
CA ASP A 59 15.48 -7.18 -27.66
C ASP A 59 14.87 -7.26 -29.07
N GLY A 60 15.63 -6.76 -30.06
CA GLY A 60 15.24 -6.84 -31.48
C GLY A 60 13.93 -6.11 -31.83
N GLY A 61 13.46 -5.15 -30.99
CA GLY A 61 12.22 -4.40 -31.17
C GLY A 61 10.99 -5.07 -30.55
N TYR A 62 11.18 -6.12 -29.77
CA TYR A 62 10.15 -6.77 -28.95
C TYR A 62 10.42 -6.49 -27.48
N LEU A 63 9.36 -6.16 -26.74
CA LEU A 63 9.40 -6.00 -25.30
C LEU A 63 9.56 -7.37 -24.66
N GLU A 64 10.66 -7.58 -23.94
CA GLU A 64 10.92 -8.81 -23.19
C GLU A 64 10.49 -8.61 -21.76
N LEU A 65 9.55 -9.42 -21.28
CA LEU A 65 8.95 -9.35 -19.95
C LEU A 65 9.11 -10.66 -19.17
N ASP A 66 9.94 -11.58 -19.69
CA ASP A 66 10.07 -12.95 -19.16
C ASP A 66 10.70 -12.98 -17.77
N ASP A 67 11.52 -11.99 -17.42
CA ASP A 67 12.21 -11.89 -16.13
C ASP A 67 11.46 -11.01 -15.13
N LEU A 68 10.35 -10.35 -15.52
CA LEU A 68 9.55 -9.52 -14.63
C LEU A 68 8.80 -10.35 -13.59
N ASP A 69 8.94 -9.96 -12.32
CA ASP A 69 8.17 -10.56 -11.22
C ASP A 69 6.87 -9.75 -10.97
N PHE A 70 5.78 -10.17 -11.58
CA PHE A 70 4.50 -9.47 -11.51
C PHE A 70 3.85 -9.42 -10.12
N TYR A 71 4.40 -10.13 -9.12
CA TYR A 71 3.92 -10.10 -7.75
C TYR A 71 5.04 -10.37 -6.75
N ARG A 72 5.53 -9.31 -6.12
CA ARG A 72 6.63 -9.38 -5.15
C ARG A 72 6.33 -8.50 -3.93
N HIS A 73 6.58 -9.00 -2.73
CA HIS A 73 6.41 -8.25 -1.46
C HIS A 73 5.04 -7.57 -1.28
N ASN A 74 3.95 -8.24 -1.70
CA ASN A 74 2.59 -7.70 -1.72
C ASN A 74 2.37 -6.53 -2.70
N VAL A 75 3.27 -6.32 -3.63
CA VAL A 75 3.13 -5.37 -4.74
C VAL A 75 2.75 -6.14 -5.99
N TYR A 76 1.67 -5.73 -6.63
CA TYR A 76 1.29 -6.17 -7.97
C TYR A 76 1.95 -5.24 -8.98
N VAL A 77 2.62 -5.81 -9.96
CA VAL A 77 3.25 -5.07 -11.05
C VAL A 77 2.48 -5.31 -12.35
N GLN A 78 2.22 -4.23 -13.07
CA GLN A 78 1.51 -4.23 -14.35
C GLN A 78 2.25 -3.37 -15.35
N VAL A 79 2.32 -3.84 -16.58
CA VAL A 79 2.98 -3.16 -17.70
C VAL A 79 1.93 -2.75 -18.73
N TYR A 80 1.97 -1.48 -19.13
CA TYR A 80 1.07 -0.92 -20.11
C TYR A 80 1.87 -0.30 -21.26
N ASP A 81 1.28 -0.26 -22.44
CA ASP A 81 1.86 0.48 -23.55
C ASP A 81 1.75 2.01 -23.35
N ALA A 82 2.37 2.78 -24.25
CA ALA A 82 2.31 4.25 -24.19
C ALA A 82 0.88 4.80 -24.34
N ALA A 83 -0.05 4.05 -24.90
CA ALA A 83 -1.45 4.41 -25.05
C ALA A 83 -2.31 4.02 -23.84
N GLY A 84 -1.73 3.29 -22.86
CA GLY A 84 -2.41 2.83 -21.65
C GLY A 84 -3.13 1.50 -21.81
N ALA A 85 -2.82 0.71 -22.83
CA ALA A 85 -3.32 -0.66 -22.96
C ALA A 85 -2.45 -1.61 -22.15
N LEU A 86 -3.07 -2.50 -21.37
CA LEU A 86 -2.38 -3.49 -20.56
C LEU A 86 -1.67 -4.51 -21.47
N LEU A 87 -0.36 -4.66 -21.28
CA LEU A 87 0.47 -5.65 -21.97
C LEU A 87 0.64 -6.92 -21.14
N ALA A 88 0.96 -6.77 -19.86
CA ALA A 88 1.17 -7.87 -18.93
C ALA A 88 0.97 -7.42 -17.48
N GLY A 89 0.74 -8.35 -16.56
CA GLY A 89 0.68 -8.04 -15.14
C GLY A 89 -0.16 -8.99 -14.32
N ALA A 90 -0.04 -8.88 -12.99
CA ALA A 90 -0.84 -9.61 -12.03
C ALA A 90 -2.04 -8.79 -11.54
N GLY A 91 -3.12 -9.46 -11.12
CA GLY A 91 -4.30 -8.81 -10.53
C GLY A 91 -5.12 -7.97 -11.51
N THR A 92 -5.03 -8.23 -12.80
CA THR A 92 -5.57 -7.38 -13.88
C THR A 92 -7.07 -7.10 -13.77
N ASN A 93 -7.87 -8.08 -13.38
CA ASN A 93 -9.34 -7.95 -13.34
C ASN A 93 -9.85 -7.02 -12.24
N GLU A 94 -9.04 -6.74 -11.23
CA GLU A 94 -9.42 -5.95 -10.06
C GLU A 94 -9.00 -4.49 -10.18
N PHE A 95 -7.97 -4.24 -11.01
CA PHE A 95 -7.33 -2.93 -11.12
C PHE A 95 -7.54 -2.27 -12.49
N GLU A 96 -8.27 -2.92 -13.41
CA GLU A 96 -8.49 -2.44 -14.76
C GLU A 96 -9.28 -1.13 -14.75
N GLY A 97 -8.70 -0.08 -15.36
CA GLY A 97 -9.33 1.24 -15.47
C GLY A 97 -9.26 2.12 -14.22
N SER A 98 -8.49 1.77 -13.22
CA SER A 98 -8.57 2.39 -11.89
C SER A 98 -8.07 3.83 -11.77
N SER A 99 -7.25 4.35 -12.68
CA SER A 99 -6.81 5.77 -12.63
C SER A 99 -5.94 6.19 -13.82
N GLU A 100 -5.89 7.52 -14.08
CA GLU A 100 -4.91 8.12 -15.00
C GLU A 100 -3.48 7.81 -14.58
N PHE A 101 -2.58 7.63 -15.55
CA PHE A 101 -1.15 7.46 -15.28
C PHE A 101 -0.51 8.78 -14.86
N ARG A 102 0.32 8.74 -13.81
CA ARG A 102 1.06 9.89 -13.32
C ARG A 102 2.49 9.50 -12.98
N ASN A 103 3.40 9.89 -13.83
CA ASN A 103 4.80 9.52 -13.71
C ASN A 103 5.45 10.02 -12.42
N GLY A 104 5.99 9.08 -11.64
CA GLY A 104 6.75 9.36 -10.42
C GLY A 104 5.90 9.82 -9.22
N GLU A 105 4.58 9.64 -9.25
CA GLU A 105 3.67 10.06 -8.17
C GLU A 105 3.02 8.85 -7.49
N ILE A 106 3.18 8.76 -6.16
CA ILE A 106 2.44 7.78 -5.35
C ILE A 106 1.05 8.36 -5.07
N ARG A 107 0.02 7.55 -5.28
CA ARG A 107 -1.37 7.94 -5.07
C ARG A 107 -2.12 6.87 -4.31
N GLN A 108 -3.00 7.32 -3.43
CA GLN A 108 -3.99 6.44 -2.82
C GLN A 108 -5.24 6.42 -3.69
N VAL A 109 -5.66 5.22 -4.09
CA VAL A 109 -6.85 4.98 -4.91
C VAL A 109 -7.75 4.01 -4.17
N GLU A 110 -9.05 4.28 -4.19
CA GLU A 110 -10.06 3.38 -3.62
C GLU A 110 -10.52 2.42 -4.71
N ILE A 111 -10.24 1.13 -4.54
CA ILE A 111 -10.62 0.06 -5.45
C ILE A 111 -11.56 -0.87 -4.70
N GLU A 112 -12.38 -1.65 -5.40
CA GLU A 112 -13.27 -2.62 -4.75
C GLU A 112 -12.49 -3.51 -3.78
N GLY A 113 -12.70 -3.28 -2.49
CA GLY A 113 -12.04 -4.00 -1.38
C GLY A 113 -11.14 -3.16 -0.49
N GLY A 114 -10.96 -1.86 -0.74
CA GLY A 114 -10.26 -0.96 0.17
C GLY A 114 -9.30 0.04 -0.50
N PRO A 115 -8.53 0.77 0.31
CA PRO A 115 -7.55 1.72 -0.18
C PRO A 115 -6.28 1.01 -0.66
N PHE A 116 -5.81 1.39 -1.85
CA PHE A 116 -4.57 0.92 -2.46
C PHE A 116 -3.64 2.10 -2.73
N LEU A 117 -2.33 1.85 -2.63
CA LEU A 117 -1.29 2.75 -3.11
C LEU A 117 -0.92 2.34 -4.53
N VAL A 118 -0.87 3.30 -5.41
CA VAL A 118 -0.51 3.13 -6.81
C VAL A 118 0.67 4.05 -7.12
N TYR A 119 1.68 3.50 -7.77
CA TYR A 119 2.84 4.24 -8.27
C TYR A 119 3.05 3.91 -9.74
N ASP A 120 3.13 4.96 -10.57
CA ASP A 120 3.34 4.82 -12.00
C ASP A 120 4.71 5.35 -12.39
N LEU A 121 5.42 4.61 -13.22
CA LEU A 121 6.67 5.05 -13.79
C LEU A 121 6.66 4.86 -15.30
N PHE A 122 7.04 5.89 -16.03
CA PHE A 122 7.18 5.81 -17.47
C PHE A 122 8.62 5.49 -17.84
N VAL A 123 8.82 4.40 -18.53
CA VAL A 123 10.13 3.97 -19.09
C VAL A 123 10.14 4.32 -20.57
N PRO A 124 10.86 5.37 -20.96
CA PRO A 124 10.95 5.79 -22.35
C PRO A 124 11.80 4.81 -23.15
N ASP A 125 11.36 4.51 -24.38
CA ASP A 125 12.10 3.72 -25.36
C ASP A 125 11.99 4.34 -26.76
N ASP A 126 12.84 3.90 -27.67
CA ASP A 126 12.84 4.34 -29.08
C ASP A 126 11.54 3.96 -29.83
N HIS A 127 10.75 3.02 -29.29
CA HIS A 127 9.46 2.56 -29.82
C HIS A 127 8.24 3.20 -29.15
N GLY A 128 8.44 4.21 -28.25
CA GLY A 128 7.35 4.95 -27.59
C GLY A 128 7.30 4.76 -26.08
N GLY A 129 7.98 3.75 -25.53
CA GLY A 129 8.06 3.49 -24.11
C GLY A 129 6.86 2.74 -23.52
N VAL A 130 6.98 2.37 -22.25
CA VAL A 130 5.96 1.64 -21.49
C VAL A 130 5.72 2.28 -20.13
N TRP A 131 4.54 2.07 -19.58
CA TRP A 131 4.22 2.39 -18.21
C TRP A 131 4.37 1.15 -17.33
N LEU A 132 5.12 1.30 -16.27
CA LEU A 132 5.21 0.32 -15.19
C LEU A 132 4.36 0.84 -14.03
N ARG A 133 3.38 0.05 -13.62
CA ARG A 133 2.47 0.39 -12.51
C ARG A 133 2.64 -0.61 -11.39
N GLY A 134 3.04 -0.12 -10.22
CA GLY A 134 3.00 -0.86 -8.97
C GLY A 134 1.73 -0.56 -8.18
N ILE A 135 1.14 -1.59 -7.59
CA ILE A 135 -0.08 -1.49 -6.79
C ILE A 135 0.11 -2.31 -5.52
N THR A 136 -0.11 -1.69 -4.35
CA THR A 136 -0.09 -2.38 -3.07
C THR A 136 -1.26 -1.95 -2.20
N SER A 137 -1.70 -2.80 -1.27
CA SER A 137 -2.72 -2.41 -0.29
C SER A 137 -2.17 -1.36 0.68
N ALA A 138 -2.92 -0.30 0.91
CA ALA A 138 -2.61 0.68 1.95
C ALA A 138 -2.89 0.14 3.37
N ASP A 139 -3.72 -0.91 3.50
CA ASP A 139 -4.02 -1.59 4.76
C ASP A 139 -3.37 -2.98 4.79
N ASN A 140 -2.48 -3.21 5.77
CA ASN A 140 -1.79 -4.49 5.96
C ASN A 140 -2.74 -5.66 6.31
N ASP A 141 -3.96 -5.40 6.77
CA ASP A 141 -4.95 -6.42 7.10
C ASP A 141 -5.60 -7.07 5.86
N PHE A 142 -5.52 -6.41 4.71
CA PHE A 142 -6.19 -6.87 3.49
C PHE A 142 -5.48 -8.06 2.82
N SER A 143 -4.16 -8.11 2.88
CA SER A 143 -3.36 -9.20 2.31
C SER A 143 -3.58 -10.55 2.99
N ALA A 144 -3.86 -10.55 4.30
CA ALA A 144 -4.11 -11.77 5.07
C ALA A 144 -5.50 -12.37 4.81
N SER A 145 -6.50 -11.54 4.50
CA SER A 145 -7.89 -11.99 4.31
C SER A 145 -8.11 -12.70 2.96
N ARG A 146 -7.38 -12.33 1.92
CA ARG A 146 -7.52 -12.95 0.59
C ARG A 146 -6.89 -14.34 0.46
N VAL A 147 -5.81 -14.59 1.19
CA VAL A 147 -5.17 -15.93 1.18
C VAL A 147 -6.13 -17.01 1.70
N ILE A 148 -7.04 -16.64 2.61
CA ILE A 148 -8.02 -17.57 3.18
C ILE A 148 -9.17 -17.88 2.20
N THR A 149 -9.52 -16.94 1.32
CA THR A 149 -10.64 -17.11 0.36
C THR A 149 -10.25 -17.99 -0.85
N ILE A 150 -8.97 -18.10 -1.17
CA ILE A 150 -8.48 -18.93 -2.28
C ILE A 150 -8.34 -20.42 -1.87
N LEU A 151 -8.31 -20.71 -0.55
CA LEU A 151 -8.14 -22.06 -0.01
C LEU A 151 -9.46 -22.71 0.46
N ALA A 152 -10.59 -22.07 0.27
CA ALA A 152 -11.94 -22.57 0.55
C ALA A 152 -12.72 -22.82 -0.76
#